data_2ed06ad84d9ecc4e7d5e9e2a7489ad8c
#
_entry.id   2ed06ad84d9ecc4e7d5e9e2a7489ad8c
#
_cell.length_a   1.000
_cell.length_b   1.000
_cell.length_c   1.000
_cell.angle_alpha   90.00
_cell.angle_beta   90.00
_cell.angle_gamma   90.00
#
_symmetry.space_group_name_H-M   'P 1'
#
loop_
_entity.id
_entity.type
_entity.pdbx_description
1 polymer ?
#
loop_
_entity_poly.entity_id
_entity_poly.type
_entity_poly.pdbx_seq_one_letter_code
_entity_poly.pdbx_strand_id
1 'polypeptide(L)'
;LIGWSLEDEDALVRRNASNTLITLANNEPGIATIFIESAMLDEDDGVRKSVIRALKKLDMQNPRVNKMVIDGARSRDYNLRKACIEHLPIIMSGGALRDAASELLKQETRPDLRKKLTAYSRDLELEGTEDEKNRFLAPLERVDPPSEEMIGPEGRTVDAPRSGDSPSEGEYDKQQSGRPHSEDRA
;
A
#
# COMPACT_ATOMS: atom_id res chain seq x y z
N LEU A 1 20.58 14.24 14.97
CA LEU A 1 19.97 15.38 15.73
C LEU A 1 18.49 15.15 16.02
N ILE A 2 17.60 14.88 15.05
CA ILE A 2 16.15 14.70 15.29
C ILE A 2 15.87 13.61 16.33
N GLY A 3 16.54 12.46 16.25
CA GLY A 3 16.32 11.36 17.18
C GLY A 3 16.52 11.77 18.64
N TRP A 4 17.62 12.41 18.94
CA TRP A 4 17.92 12.88 20.30
C TRP A 4 16.90 13.92 20.79
N SER A 5 16.46 14.83 19.91
CA SER A 5 15.46 15.83 20.28
C SER A 5 14.06 15.23 20.49
N LEU A 6 13.76 14.07 19.91
CA LEU A 6 12.53 13.33 20.19
C LEU A 6 12.56 12.55 21.52
N GLU A 7 13.77 12.35 22.07
CA GLU A 7 13.99 11.69 23.36
C GLU A 7 14.35 12.67 24.49
N ASP A 8 14.26 13.98 24.21
CA ASP A 8 14.59 15.03 25.18
C ASP A 8 13.62 15.01 26.38
N GLU A 9 14.10 15.32 27.55
CA GLU A 9 13.28 15.38 28.77
C GLU A 9 12.23 16.50 28.68
N ASP A 10 12.55 17.61 27.99
CA ASP A 10 11.61 18.70 27.80
C ASP A 10 10.60 18.41 26.68
N ALA A 11 9.33 18.34 27.07
CA ALA A 11 8.22 18.12 26.14
C ALA A 11 8.14 19.17 25.01
N LEU A 12 8.59 20.41 25.25
CA LEU A 12 8.61 21.44 24.23
C LEU A 12 9.65 21.15 23.14
N VAL A 13 10.81 20.63 23.54
CA VAL A 13 11.85 20.19 22.60
C VAL A 13 11.34 19.01 21.76
N ARG A 14 10.77 17.99 22.40
CA ARG A 14 10.16 16.84 21.70
C ARG A 14 9.06 17.26 20.74
N ARG A 15 8.17 18.19 21.16
CA ARG A 15 7.10 18.74 20.32
C ARG A 15 7.64 19.46 19.09
N ASN A 16 8.66 20.31 19.27
CA ASN A 16 9.29 21.01 18.16
C ASN A 16 9.97 20.03 17.18
N ALA A 17 10.69 19.05 17.70
CA ALA A 17 11.29 17.99 16.89
C ALA A 17 10.22 17.19 16.12
N SER A 18 9.11 16.83 16.77
CA SER A 18 8.03 16.06 16.16
C SER A 18 7.34 16.77 14.98
N ASN A 19 7.33 18.09 14.94
CA ASN A 19 6.79 18.85 13.82
C ASN A 19 7.57 18.63 12.51
N THR A 20 8.83 18.22 12.59
CA THR A 20 9.64 17.91 11.40
C THR A 20 9.34 16.54 10.81
N LEU A 21 8.65 15.66 11.55
CA LEU A 21 8.34 14.29 11.11
C LEU A 21 7.51 14.25 9.81
N ILE A 22 6.66 15.26 9.58
CA ILE A 22 5.85 15.33 8.35
C ILE A 22 6.76 15.56 7.14
N THR A 23 7.71 16.48 7.26
CA THR A 23 8.67 16.75 6.18
C THR A 23 9.57 15.54 5.96
N LEU A 24 10.00 14.91 7.03
CA LEU A 24 10.83 13.71 6.98
C LEU A 24 10.05 12.54 6.33
N ALA A 25 8.78 12.37 6.63
CA ALA A 25 7.95 11.33 6.02
C ALA A 25 7.77 11.51 4.51
N ASN A 26 7.78 12.76 4.02
CA ASN A 26 7.70 13.02 2.59
C ASN A 26 9.04 12.79 1.86
N ASN A 27 10.17 13.07 2.52
CA ASN A 27 11.49 13.04 1.87
C ASN A 27 12.23 11.72 2.11
N GLU A 28 12.13 11.17 3.30
CA GLU A 28 12.85 9.98 3.75
C GLU A 28 11.94 9.06 4.57
N PRO A 29 10.94 8.44 3.94
CA PRO A 29 9.89 7.68 4.64
C PRO A 29 10.41 6.53 5.49
N GLY A 30 11.52 5.89 5.07
CA GLY A 30 12.15 4.82 5.84
C GLY A 30 12.69 5.29 7.19
N ILE A 31 13.35 6.45 7.21
CA ILE A 31 13.88 7.05 8.44
C ILE A 31 12.72 7.59 9.29
N ALA A 32 11.76 8.25 8.66
CA ALA A 32 10.57 8.76 9.33
C ALA A 32 9.81 7.67 10.07
N THR A 33 9.68 6.48 9.48
CA THR A 33 8.99 5.34 10.11
C THR A 33 9.60 4.99 11.46
N ILE A 34 10.93 5.00 11.58
CA ILE A 34 11.64 4.69 12.83
C ILE A 34 11.29 5.71 13.92
N PHE A 35 11.35 7.00 13.59
CA PHE A 35 11.07 8.06 14.54
C PHE A 35 9.58 8.19 14.89
N ILE A 36 8.70 7.95 13.93
CA ILE A 36 7.26 7.91 14.18
C ILE A 36 6.92 6.76 15.13
N GLU A 37 7.51 5.59 14.95
CA GLU A 37 7.30 4.42 15.82
C GLU A 37 7.74 4.72 17.26
N SER A 38 8.91 5.33 17.47
CA SER A 38 9.39 5.68 18.82
C SER A 38 8.52 6.74 19.49
N ALA A 39 8.04 7.74 18.74
CA ALA A 39 7.26 8.85 19.25
C ALA A 39 5.74 8.58 19.38
N MET A 40 5.24 7.44 18.90
CA MET A 40 3.80 7.09 18.95
C MET A 40 3.24 7.03 20.36
N LEU A 41 4.04 6.62 21.31
CA LEU A 41 3.65 6.43 22.70
C LEU A 41 4.11 7.57 23.62
N ASP A 42 4.58 8.68 23.03
CA ASP A 42 5.00 9.84 23.81
C ASP A 42 3.87 10.31 24.74
N GLU A 43 4.23 10.72 25.93
CA GLU A 43 3.27 11.22 26.92
C GLU A 43 2.69 12.60 26.55
N ASP A 44 3.41 13.38 25.74
CA ASP A 44 2.94 14.69 25.28
C ASP A 44 1.94 14.56 24.12
N ASP A 45 0.77 15.16 24.28
CA ASP A 45 -0.30 15.14 23.26
C ASP A 45 0.09 15.88 21.97
N GLY A 46 0.92 16.91 22.05
CA GLY A 46 1.42 17.65 20.88
C GLY A 46 2.33 16.79 20.02
N VAL A 47 3.19 15.98 20.64
CA VAL A 47 4.03 15.00 19.94
C VAL A 47 3.15 13.97 19.25
N ARG A 48 2.20 13.34 19.95
CA ARG A 48 1.30 12.36 19.36
C ARG A 48 0.47 12.91 18.19
N LYS A 49 0.03 14.18 18.27
CA LYS A 49 -0.68 14.85 17.16
C LYS A 49 0.19 15.00 15.92
N SER A 50 1.48 15.31 16.10
CA SER A 50 2.43 15.39 14.99
C SER A 50 2.71 14.02 14.39
N VAL A 51 2.86 12.99 15.22
CA VAL A 51 2.98 11.59 14.80
C VAL A 51 1.78 11.17 13.93
N ILE A 52 0.55 11.43 14.36
CA ILE A 52 -0.66 11.10 13.60
C ILE A 52 -0.66 11.76 12.22
N ARG A 53 -0.22 13.02 12.13
CA ARG A 53 -0.12 13.72 10.85
C ARG A 53 0.94 13.14 9.93
N ALA A 54 2.09 12.77 10.50
CA ALA A 54 3.20 12.17 9.76
C ALA A 54 2.87 10.74 9.31
N LEU A 55 2.19 9.95 10.14
CA LEU A 55 1.74 8.59 9.82
C LEU A 55 0.93 8.54 8.51
N LYS A 56 0.06 9.54 8.29
CA LYS A 56 -0.75 9.65 7.07
C LYS A 56 0.06 9.89 5.79
N LYS A 57 1.35 10.16 5.89
CA LYS A 57 2.27 10.39 4.77
C LYS A 57 3.15 9.18 4.46
N LEU A 58 3.14 8.18 5.33
CA LEU A 58 3.91 6.96 5.12
C LEU A 58 3.27 6.04 4.08
N ASP A 59 4.10 5.23 3.46
CA ASP A 59 3.64 4.17 2.57
C ASP A 59 2.95 3.05 3.36
N MET A 60 1.65 2.93 3.17
CA MET A 60 0.81 1.92 3.83
C MET A 60 1.02 0.50 3.28
N GLN A 61 1.86 0.31 2.26
CA GLN A 61 2.27 -1.02 1.78
C GLN A 61 3.50 -1.56 2.53
N ASN A 62 4.15 -0.72 3.32
CA ASN A 62 5.32 -1.13 4.11
C ASN A 62 4.89 -1.98 5.31
N PRO A 63 5.38 -3.23 5.47
CA PRO A 63 5.00 -4.12 6.57
C PRO A 63 5.26 -3.55 7.97
N ARG A 64 6.30 -2.72 8.12
CA ARG A 64 6.60 -2.05 9.40
C ARG A 64 5.55 -1.01 9.74
N VAL A 65 5.08 -0.25 8.74
CA VAL A 65 3.99 0.71 8.90
C VAL A 65 2.69 -0.02 9.25
N ASN A 66 2.40 -1.14 8.60
CA ASN A 66 1.23 -1.96 8.91
C ASN A 66 1.22 -2.42 10.36
N LYS A 67 2.36 -2.97 10.83
CA LYS A 67 2.50 -3.36 12.24
C LYS A 67 2.26 -2.18 13.18
N MET A 68 2.87 -1.05 12.90
CA MET A 68 2.73 0.18 13.69
C MET A 68 1.26 0.65 13.76
N VAL A 69 0.52 0.60 12.64
CA VAL A 69 -0.91 0.94 12.61
C VAL A 69 -1.74 -0.04 13.44
N ILE A 70 -1.46 -1.34 13.36
CA ILE A 70 -2.16 -2.37 14.14
C ILE A 70 -1.90 -2.17 15.65
N ASP A 71 -0.67 -1.90 16.03
CA ASP A 71 -0.29 -1.65 17.44
C ASP A 71 -0.89 -0.33 17.94
N GLY A 72 -0.86 0.72 17.12
CA GLY A 72 -1.48 2.02 17.42
C GLY A 72 -3.01 1.95 17.57
N ALA A 73 -3.68 1.03 16.88
CA ALA A 73 -5.11 0.78 17.04
C ALA A 73 -5.50 0.24 18.43
N ARG A 74 -4.51 -0.22 19.21
CA ARG A 74 -4.68 -0.64 20.63
C ARG A 74 -4.22 0.40 21.63
N SER A 75 -3.79 1.57 21.17
CA SER A 75 -3.27 2.64 22.04
C SER A 75 -4.31 3.11 23.05
N ARG A 76 -3.85 3.57 24.23
CA ARG A 76 -4.71 4.26 25.21
C ARG A 76 -5.15 5.65 24.73
N ASP A 77 -4.36 6.30 23.89
CA ASP A 77 -4.71 7.59 23.32
C ASP A 77 -5.81 7.45 22.28
N TYR A 78 -6.92 8.15 22.50
CA TYR A 78 -8.09 8.08 21.61
C TYR A 78 -7.79 8.55 20.19
N ASN A 79 -7.04 9.64 20.03
CA ASN A 79 -6.79 10.23 18.70
C ASN A 79 -5.88 9.34 17.86
N LEU A 80 -4.85 8.76 18.50
CA LEU A 80 -3.96 7.80 17.85
C LEU A 80 -4.73 6.54 17.47
N ARG A 81 -5.49 5.97 18.42
CA ARG A 81 -6.31 4.79 18.16
C ARG A 81 -7.30 5.01 17.02
N LYS A 82 -7.98 6.16 17.02
CA LYS A 82 -8.90 6.54 15.95
C LYS A 82 -8.21 6.62 14.60
N ALA A 83 -7.06 7.31 14.51
CA ALA A 83 -6.31 7.43 13.29
C ALA A 83 -5.86 6.07 12.77
N CYS A 84 -5.36 5.19 13.63
CA CYS A 84 -4.93 3.85 13.24
C CYS A 84 -6.10 2.97 12.77
N ILE A 85 -7.25 3.00 13.48
CA ILE A 85 -8.45 2.27 13.06
C ILE A 85 -8.94 2.74 11.67
N GLU A 86 -8.86 4.04 11.38
CA GLU A 86 -9.23 4.59 10.08
C GLU A 86 -8.29 4.14 8.94
N HIS A 87 -7.08 3.71 9.25
CA HIS A 87 -6.12 3.20 8.27
C HIS A 87 -6.19 1.68 8.07
N LEU A 88 -6.89 0.93 8.92
CA LEU A 88 -6.98 -0.53 8.78
C LEU A 88 -7.44 -0.99 7.39
N PRO A 89 -8.50 -0.41 6.77
CA PRO A 89 -8.93 -0.83 5.44
C PRO A 89 -7.93 -0.54 4.31
N ILE A 90 -6.94 0.33 4.57
CA ILE A 90 -5.89 0.66 3.60
C ILE A 90 -4.78 -0.38 3.63
N ILE A 91 -4.46 -0.90 4.82
CA ILE A 91 -3.34 -1.83 5.03
C ILE A 91 -3.75 -3.29 4.98
N MET A 92 -5.03 -3.59 5.10
CA MET A 92 -5.56 -4.95 5.07
C MET A 92 -6.96 -4.99 4.49
N SER A 93 -7.34 -6.13 3.94
CA SER A 93 -8.66 -6.37 3.35
C SER A 93 -9.18 -7.77 3.67
N GLY A 94 -10.40 -8.05 3.29
CA GLY A 94 -10.96 -9.38 3.39
C GLY A 94 -11.05 -9.90 4.82
N GLY A 95 -10.79 -11.19 4.99
CA GLY A 95 -10.83 -11.86 6.29
C GLY A 95 -9.90 -11.24 7.33
N ALA A 96 -8.72 -10.77 6.93
CA ALA A 96 -7.76 -10.14 7.84
C ALA A 96 -8.30 -8.87 8.49
N LEU A 97 -8.99 -8.02 7.72
CA LEU A 97 -9.64 -6.81 8.25
C LEU A 97 -10.76 -7.16 9.23
N ARG A 98 -11.59 -8.15 8.88
CA ARG A 98 -12.68 -8.62 9.75
C ARG A 98 -12.15 -9.17 11.08
N ASP A 99 -11.11 -9.99 11.02
CA ASP A 99 -10.54 -10.61 12.22
C ASP A 99 -9.90 -9.55 13.13
N ALA A 100 -9.15 -8.62 12.54
CA ALA A 100 -8.57 -7.48 13.26
C ALA A 100 -9.65 -6.58 13.89
N ALA A 101 -10.71 -6.26 13.13
CA ALA A 101 -11.82 -5.45 13.62
C ALA A 101 -12.58 -6.15 14.75
N SER A 102 -12.81 -7.46 14.63
CA SER A 102 -13.48 -8.27 15.65
C SER A 102 -12.67 -8.34 16.94
N GLU A 103 -11.35 -8.45 16.83
CA GLU A 103 -10.46 -8.45 17.98
C GLU A 103 -10.44 -7.09 18.71
N LEU A 104 -10.34 -6.01 17.95
CA LEU A 104 -10.37 -4.65 18.48
C LEU A 104 -11.72 -4.31 19.14
N LEU A 105 -12.84 -4.83 18.60
CA LEU A 105 -14.17 -4.64 19.18
C LEU A 105 -14.30 -5.18 20.61
N LYS A 106 -13.55 -6.23 20.97
CA LYS A 106 -13.58 -6.79 22.32
C LYS A 106 -13.09 -5.81 23.39
N GLN A 107 -12.17 -4.92 23.01
CA GLN A 107 -11.52 -3.99 23.92
C GLN A 107 -11.98 -2.54 23.77
N GLU A 108 -12.59 -2.19 22.61
CA GLU A 108 -13.00 -0.82 22.35
C GLU A 108 -14.26 -0.44 23.11
N THR A 109 -14.20 0.67 23.84
CA THR A 109 -15.33 1.19 24.63
C THR A 109 -16.02 2.39 23.98
N ARG A 110 -15.34 3.10 23.08
CA ARG A 110 -15.87 4.32 22.46
C ARG A 110 -16.90 3.96 21.39
N PRO A 111 -18.13 4.52 21.46
CA PRO A 111 -19.21 4.14 20.55
C PRO A 111 -18.95 4.48 19.08
N ASP A 112 -18.24 5.59 18.81
CA ASP A 112 -17.86 5.99 17.45
C ASP A 112 -16.86 5.03 16.80
N LEU A 113 -15.85 4.58 17.55
CA LEU A 113 -14.89 3.59 17.07
C LEU A 113 -15.51 2.19 16.97
N ARG A 114 -16.36 1.82 17.94
CA ARG A 114 -17.12 0.57 17.85
C ARG A 114 -17.98 0.52 16.60
N LYS A 115 -18.66 1.62 16.25
CA LYS A 115 -19.47 1.70 15.02
C LYS A 115 -18.62 1.44 13.77
N LYS A 116 -17.42 2.05 13.67
CA LYS A 116 -16.49 1.81 12.54
C LYS A 116 -16.02 0.37 12.49
N LEU A 117 -15.55 -0.17 13.61
CA LEU A 117 -15.08 -1.55 13.68
C LEU A 117 -16.19 -2.55 13.36
N THR A 118 -17.43 -2.27 13.77
CA THR A 118 -18.59 -3.10 13.41
C THR A 118 -18.87 -3.06 11.91
N ALA A 119 -18.70 -1.90 11.25
CA ALA A 119 -18.81 -1.83 9.80
C ALA A 119 -17.72 -2.71 9.14
N TYR A 120 -16.47 -2.58 9.53
CA TYR A 120 -15.37 -3.39 8.99
C TYR A 120 -15.54 -4.89 9.21
N SER A 121 -16.23 -5.30 10.28
CA SER A 121 -16.50 -6.72 10.52
C SER A 121 -17.66 -7.28 9.70
N ARG A 122 -18.56 -6.42 9.18
CA ARG A 122 -19.79 -6.80 8.46
C ARG A 122 -19.66 -6.70 6.94
N ASP A 123 -18.98 -5.68 6.42
CA ASP A 123 -18.96 -5.37 4.97
C ASP A 123 -18.44 -6.52 4.10
N LEU A 124 -17.75 -7.48 4.68
CA LEU A 124 -17.20 -8.63 3.96
C LEU A 124 -18.12 -9.84 3.86
N GLU A 125 -19.21 -9.87 4.64
CA GLU A 125 -20.22 -10.91 4.45
C GLU A 125 -21.05 -10.68 3.17
N LEU A 126 -21.09 -9.43 2.68
CA LEU A 126 -21.85 -9.07 1.48
C LEU A 126 -21.03 -9.21 0.19
N GLU A 127 -19.73 -8.93 0.20
CA GLU A 127 -18.88 -9.08 -0.99
C GLU A 127 -18.56 -10.55 -1.32
N GLY A 128 -18.35 -11.41 -0.31
CA GLY A 128 -18.09 -12.84 -0.53
C GLY A 128 -19.28 -13.63 -1.05
N THR A 129 -20.51 -13.14 -0.83
CA THR A 129 -21.73 -13.85 -1.25
C THR A 129 -22.22 -13.48 -2.65
N GLU A 130 -21.88 -12.31 -3.19
CA GLU A 130 -22.30 -11.93 -4.54
C GLU A 130 -21.36 -12.48 -5.63
N ASP A 131 -20.07 -12.49 -5.42
CA ASP A 131 -19.12 -13.09 -6.37
C ASP A 131 -19.21 -14.62 -6.39
N GLU A 132 -19.43 -15.26 -5.25
CA GLU A 132 -19.72 -16.70 -5.23
C GLU A 132 -21.07 -17.03 -5.87
N LYS A 133 -22.13 -16.27 -5.63
CA LYS A 133 -23.42 -16.47 -6.28
C LYS A 133 -23.36 -16.25 -7.79
N ASN A 134 -22.62 -15.25 -8.28
CA ASN A 134 -22.44 -15.02 -9.70
C ASN A 134 -21.57 -16.09 -10.39
N ARG A 135 -20.62 -16.71 -9.69
CA ARG A 135 -19.86 -17.85 -10.23
C ARG A 135 -20.70 -19.11 -10.40
N PHE A 136 -21.70 -19.33 -9.55
CA PHE A 136 -22.63 -20.49 -9.68
C PHE A 136 -23.82 -20.20 -10.56
N LEU A 137 -24.11 -18.94 -10.90
CA LEU A 137 -25.23 -18.55 -11.76
C LEU A 137 -24.78 -18.13 -13.18
N ALA A 138 -23.49 -18.22 -13.50
CA ALA A 138 -23.06 -18.12 -14.90
C ALA A 138 -23.77 -19.23 -15.68
N PRO A 139 -24.63 -18.92 -16.69
CA PRO A 139 -25.21 -19.94 -17.52
C PRO A 139 -24.08 -20.76 -18.12
N LEU A 140 -24.14 -22.06 -18.00
CA LEU A 140 -23.31 -22.95 -18.81
C LEU A 140 -23.59 -22.55 -20.27
N GLU A 141 -22.65 -21.83 -20.87
CA GLU A 141 -22.71 -21.61 -22.31
C GLU A 141 -22.87 -22.98 -22.94
N ARG A 142 -24.02 -23.19 -23.57
CA ARG A 142 -24.23 -24.36 -24.39
C ARG A 142 -23.15 -24.27 -25.46
N VAL A 143 -22.19 -25.13 -25.35
CA VAL A 143 -21.27 -25.43 -26.46
C VAL A 143 -22.16 -26.07 -27.50
N ASP A 144 -22.59 -25.32 -28.51
CA ASP A 144 -23.26 -25.86 -29.66
C ASP A 144 -22.34 -26.95 -30.24
N PRO A 145 -22.86 -28.12 -30.56
CA PRO A 145 -22.08 -29.17 -31.19
C PRO A 145 -21.51 -28.61 -32.51
N PRO A 146 -20.26 -28.97 -32.88
CA PRO A 146 -19.69 -28.51 -34.11
C PRO A 146 -20.59 -28.92 -35.27
N SER A 147 -21.03 -27.95 -36.07
CA SER A 147 -21.74 -28.17 -37.31
C SER A 147 -20.94 -29.10 -38.20
N GLU A 148 -21.52 -30.25 -38.54
CA GLU A 148 -20.94 -31.14 -39.58
C GLU A 148 -20.97 -30.41 -40.91
N GLU A 149 -19.87 -29.70 -41.23
CA GLU A 149 -19.61 -29.23 -42.57
C GLU A 149 -19.15 -30.44 -43.41
N MET A 150 -19.98 -30.71 -44.39
CA MET A 150 -19.81 -31.73 -45.41
C MET A 150 -18.41 -31.73 -46.01
N ILE A 151 -17.79 -32.88 -45.94
CA ILE A 151 -16.58 -33.20 -46.71
C ILE A 151 -17.03 -33.30 -48.18
N GLY A 152 -16.72 -32.28 -48.96
CA GLY A 152 -16.74 -32.36 -50.42
C GLY A 152 -15.39 -32.85 -50.94
N PRO A 153 -15.37 -33.79 -51.88
CA PRO A 153 -14.09 -34.25 -52.44
C PRO A 153 -13.70 -33.35 -53.58
N GLU A 154 -12.50 -32.89 -53.60
CA GLU A 154 -11.67 -32.72 -54.79
C GLU A 154 -10.43 -31.85 -54.53
N GLY A 155 -9.36 -32.46 -54.71
CA GLY A 155 -8.02 -32.15 -54.79
C GLY A 155 -7.62 -30.91 -55.60
N ARG A 156 -6.58 -30.27 -55.10
CA ARG A 156 -5.45 -29.73 -55.93
C ARG A 156 -4.32 -29.30 -55.00
N THR A 157 -3.24 -29.98 -55.19
CA THR A 157 -1.89 -29.58 -54.82
C THR A 157 -1.52 -28.30 -55.55
N VAL A 158 -1.03 -27.29 -54.87
CA VAL A 158 -0.12 -26.28 -55.48
C VAL A 158 0.85 -25.76 -54.41
N ASP A 159 2.08 -26.10 -54.64
CA ASP A 159 3.36 -25.47 -54.37
C ASP A 159 3.51 -24.36 -53.36
N ALA A 160 4.51 -24.57 -52.55
CA ALA A 160 5.24 -23.55 -51.80
C ALA A 160 6.07 -22.65 -52.72
N PRO A 161 6.35 -21.45 -52.36
CA PRO A 161 7.69 -20.92 -52.57
C PRO A 161 8.39 -20.51 -51.28
N ARG A 162 9.66 -20.81 -51.36
CA ARG A 162 10.77 -20.49 -50.44
C ARG A 162 11.11 -19.03 -50.42
N SER A 163 11.84 -18.76 -49.31
CA SER A 163 12.96 -17.78 -49.22
C SER A 163 12.52 -16.30 -49.18
N GLY A 164 13.04 -15.63 -48.27
CA GLY A 164 14.30 -15.06 -48.11
C GLY A 164 14.27 -13.84 -47.23
N ASP A 165 15.32 -13.68 -46.55
CA ASP A 165 16.09 -12.51 -46.23
C ASP A 165 15.87 -11.84 -44.86
N SER A 166 16.83 -12.12 -44.03
CA SER A 166 17.43 -11.12 -43.14
C SER A 166 18.24 -10.11 -43.98
N PRO A 167 18.27 -8.84 -43.60
CA PRO A 167 19.52 -8.34 -43.04
C PRO A 167 19.31 -7.29 -41.93
N SER A 168 20.23 -7.16 -41.18
CA SER A 168 21.41 -6.33 -41.01
C SER A 168 21.39 -5.50 -39.74
N GLU A 169 22.42 -5.72 -39.04
CA GLU A 169 23.10 -4.92 -38.05
C GLU A 169 23.14 -3.41 -38.37
N GLY A 170 22.95 -2.60 -37.32
CA GLY A 170 23.27 -1.19 -37.30
C GLY A 170 23.73 -0.88 -35.88
N GLU A 171 24.94 -0.96 -35.65
CA GLU A 171 26.02 -0.01 -35.43
C GLU A 171 25.54 1.27 -34.73
N TYR A 172 25.84 1.40 -33.45
CA TYR A 172 25.70 2.65 -32.70
C TYR A 172 27.03 3.13 -32.22
N ASP A 173 27.33 4.21 -32.82
CA ASP A 173 28.45 5.08 -32.65
C ASP A 173 28.58 5.64 -31.24
N LYS A 174 29.83 5.63 -30.76
CA LYS A 174 30.31 6.29 -29.56
C LYS A 174 30.62 7.74 -29.88
N GLN A 175 30.07 8.66 -29.13
CA GLN A 175 30.68 9.99 -28.90
C GLN A 175 30.52 10.31 -27.42
N GLN A 176 31.50 10.26 -26.73
CA GLN A 176 32.63 11.00 -26.16
C GLN A 176 32.52 12.52 -26.28
N SER A 177 32.80 13.11 -25.16
CA SER A 177 33.28 14.48 -24.86
C SER A 177 32.24 15.26 -24.04
N GLY A 178 32.57 15.97 -22.99
CA GLY A 178 33.82 16.42 -22.48
C GLY A 178 33.55 17.17 -21.17
N ARG A 179 34.42 17.02 -20.24
CA ARG A 179 34.58 17.98 -19.12
C ARG A 179 35.20 19.27 -19.63
N PRO A 180 34.96 20.38 -18.97
CA PRO A 180 36.10 21.03 -18.42
C PRO A 180 35.99 21.46 -16.95
N HIS A 181 37.13 21.38 -16.32
CA HIS A 181 37.60 22.10 -15.14
C HIS A 181 37.38 23.62 -15.27
N SER A 182 37.04 24.24 -14.20
CA SER A 182 37.68 25.51 -13.82
C SER A 182 37.65 25.64 -12.30
N GLU A 183 38.83 25.60 -11.80
CA GLU A 183 39.38 26.28 -10.67
C GLU A 183 39.08 27.80 -10.72
N ASP A 184 38.91 28.40 -9.61
CA ASP A 184 39.71 29.46 -9.01
C ASP A 184 38.89 30.54 -8.27
N ARG A 185 39.38 30.82 -7.06
CA ARG A 185 39.47 32.09 -6.35
C ARG A 185 38.21 32.82 -5.86
N ALA A 186 38.08 33.05 -4.61
CA ALA A 186 38.75 33.88 -3.59
C ALA A 186 38.01 33.72 -2.25
#